data_8811bfbed5621c3a5dbe0fa9e0623261
#
_entry.id   8811bfbed5621c3a5dbe0fa9e0623261
#
_cell.length_a   1.000
_cell.length_b   1.000
_cell.length_c   1.000
_cell.angle_alpha   90.00
_cell.angle_beta   90.00
_cell.angle_gamma   90.00
#
_symmetry.space_group_name_H-M   'P 1'
#
loop_
_entity.id
_entity.type
_entity.pdbx_description
1 polymer ?
#
loop_
_entity_poly.entity_id
_entity_poly.type
_entity_poly.pdbx_seq_one_letter_code
_entity_poly.pdbx_strand_id
1 'polypeptide(L)'
;MKLGTTYDEVSVVDDQIGNPTNAADLAHAMLEIALSDSFGIWHATCQGECTWADFAEAIMDEFGLSCRVLRCSTQQWLNTHPGTAQRPAFSSLDNAKLRYELRVEMRPWRDALKAFAAQCRKERECGEGIQ
;
A
#
# COMPACT_ATOMS: atom_id res chain seq x y z
N MET A 1 7.77 -7.09 5.23
CA MET A 1 9.10 -6.78 5.79
C MET A 1 10.09 -7.95 5.78
N LYS A 2 9.68 -9.21 5.93
CA LYS A 2 10.63 -10.36 5.91
C LYS A 2 11.59 -10.37 4.71
N LEU A 3 11.12 -10.07 3.50
CA LEU A 3 11.96 -10.08 2.30
C LEU A 3 13.08 -9.03 2.39
N GLY A 4 12.78 -7.80 2.77
CA GLY A 4 13.75 -6.72 2.85
C GLY A 4 14.80 -6.86 3.96
N THR A 5 14.55 -7.72 4.97
CA THR A 5 15.54 -8.06 6.01
C THR A 5 16.32 -9.34 5.73
N THR A 6 15.89 -10.14 4.73
CA THR A 6 16.47 -11.46 4.44
C THR A 6 17.32 -11.45 3.18
N TYR A 7 16.99 -10.58 2.23
CA TYR A 7 17.63 -10.54 0.91
C TYR A 7 18.27 -9.16 0.68
N ASP A 8 19.42 -9.16 -0.02
CA ASP A 8 20.10 -7.94 -0.44
C ASP A 8 19.37 -7.25 -1.60
N GLU A 9 18.61 -8.03 -2.38
CA GLU A 9 17.87 -7.55 -3.54
C GLU A 9 16.51 -8.27 -3.66
N VAL A 10 15.49 -7.52 -4.13
CA VAL A 10 14.18 -8.08 -4.48
C VAL A 10 13.72 -7.53 -5.83
N SER A 11 13.20 -8.40 -6.69
CA SER A 11 12.59 -7.97 -7.96
C SER A 11 11.14 -7.56 -7.71
N VAL A 12 10.74 -6.41 -8.25
CA VAL A 12 9.38 -5.88 -8.11
C VAL A 12 8.89 -5.29 -9.43
N VAL A 13 7.64 -5.55 -9.76
CA VAL A 13 7.00 -5.11 -11.00
C VAL A 13 6.85 -3.58 -11.01
N ASP A 14 7.22 -2.95 -12.14
CA ASP A 14 7.25 -1.49 -12.32
C ASP A 14 6.26 -0.95 -13.37
N ASP A 15 5.49 -1.81 -13.98
CA ASP A 15 4.48 -1.46 -15.01
C ASP A 15 3.04 -1.75 -14.56
N GLN A 16 2.83 -1.88 -13.26
CA GLN A 16 1.50 -2.01 -12.64
C GLN A 16 1.30 -0.87 -11.63
N ILE A 17 0.32 -0.02 -11.91
CA ILE A 17 0.00 1.18 -11.14
C ILE A 17 -1.26 0.96 -10.30
N GLY A 18 -1.25 1.42 -9.05
CA GLY A 18 -2.40 1.35 -8.14
C GLY A 18 -2.28 2.34 -6.99
N ASN A 19 -3.17 2.20 -6.01
CA ASN A 19 -3.22 3.03 -4.81
C ASN A 19 -2.93 2.17 -3.57
N PRO A 20 -1.70 2.12 -3.06
CA PRO A 20 -1.42 1.46 -1.78
C PRO A 20 -2.27 2.07 -0.67
N THR A 21 -2.97 1.23 0.09
CA THR A 21 -3.96 1.71 1.06
C THR A 21 -3.68 1.13 2.44
N ASN A 22 -3.58 2.00 3.44
CA ASN A 22 -3.43 1.60 4.83
C ASN A 22 -4.75 1.05 5.37
N ALA A 23 -4.69 -0.10 6.04
CA ALA A 23 -5.89 -0.77 6.55
C ALA A 23 -6.64 0.03 7.62
N ALA A 24 -5.95 0.83 8.45
CA ALA A 24 -6.59 1.68 9.46
C ALA A 24 -7.36 2.83 8.79
N ASP A 25 -6.81 3.44 7.73
CA ASP A 25 -7.51 4.48 6.98
C ASP A 25 -8.73 3.93 6.25
N LEU A 26 -8.59 2.74 5.66
CA LEU A 26 -9.72 2.05 5.04
C LEU A 26 -10.81 1.71 6.05
N ALA A 27 -10.45 1.20 7.23
CA ALA A 27 -11.41 0.89 8.29
C ALA A 27 -12.18 2.13 8.75
N HIS A 28 -11.51 3.28 8.87
CA HIS A 28 -12.18 4.55 9.18
C HIS A 28 -13.18 4.94 8.09
N ALA A 29 -12.77 4.91 6.82
CA ALA A 29 -13.67 5.22 5.71
C ALA A 29 -14.86 4.25 5.64
N MET A 30 -14.63 2.96 5.88
CA MET A 30 -15.71 1.95 5.95
C MET A 30 -16.71 2.24 7.07
N LEU A 31 -16.25 2.72 8.24
CA LEU A 31 -17.13 3.10 9.34
C LEU A 31 -18.01 4.30 8.95
N GLU A 32 -17.43 5.33 8.33
CA GLU A 32 -18.19 6.49 7.85
C GLU A 32 -19.25 6.09 6.81
N ILE A 33 -18.89 5.20 5.87
CA ILE A 33 -19.84 4.65 4.89
C ILE A 33 -20.96 3.87 5.59
N ALA A 34 -20.63 3.01 6.54
CA ALA A 34 -21.60 2.17 7.25
C ALA A 34 -22.57 2.96 8.13
N LEU A 35 -22.16 4.12 8.63
CA LEU A 35 -22.99 5.03 9.42
C LEU A 35 -23.82 6.00 8.56
N SER A 36 -23.58 6.03 7.23
CA SER A 36 -24.33 6.87 6.30
C SER A 36 -25.59 6.17 5.81
N ASP A 37 -26.55 6.95 5.33
CA ASP A 37 -27.76 6.46 4.66
C ASP A 37 -27.52 6.25 3.15
N SER A 38 -26.28 6.30 2.67
CA SER A 38 -25.94 6.20 1.26
C SER A 38 -25.46 4.80 0.91
N PHE A 39 -26.08 4.22 -0.10
CA PHE A 39 -25.85 2.83 -0.53
C PHE A 39 -25.15 2.76 -1.88
N GLY A 40 -24.68 1.54 -2.22
CA GLY A 40 -24.08 1.23 -3.51
C GLY A 40 -22.58 0.91 -3.42
N ILE A 41 -21.88 1.05 -4.55
CA ILE A 41 -20.45 0.78 -4.64
C ILE A 41 -19.67 2.02 -4.22
N TRP A 42 -18.68 1.81 -3.35
CA TRP A 42 -17.76 2.82 -2.86
C TRP A 42 -16.32 2.44 -3.15
N HIS A 43 -15.53 3.39 -3.59
CA HIS A 43 -14.09 3.27 -3.64
C HIS A 43 -13.49 4.04 -2.46
N ALA A 44 -12.56 3.41 -1.74
CA ALA A 44 -11.87 4.00 -0.60
C ALA A 44 -10.41 3.55 -0.61
N THR A 45 -9.56 4.28 -1.32
CA THR A 45 -8.12 4.04 -1.41
C THR A 45 -7.34 5.26 -0.94
N CYS A 46 -6.10 5.10 -0.49
CA CYS A 46 -5.25 6.26 -0.26
C CYS A 46 -5.06 7.06 -1.55
N GLN A 47 -4.86 8.37 -1.42
CA GLN A 47 -4.63 9.27 -2.53
C GLN A 47 -3.24 9.08 -3.14
N GLY A 48 -3.15 9.37 -4.45
CA GLY A 48 -1.94 9.23 -5.22
C GLY A 48 -1.75 7.82 -5.76
N GLU A 49 -0.98 7.74 -6.81
CA GLU A 49 -0.70 6.53 -7.56
C GLU A 49 0.79 6.23 -7.48
N CYS A 50 1.14 4.96 -7.54
CA CYS A 50 2.51 4.52 -7.71
C CYS A 50 2.57 3.12 -8.29
N THR A 51 3.72 2.73 -8.80
CA THR A 51 3.99 1.34 -9.17
C THR A 51 4.27 0.50 -7.93
N TRP A 52 4.22 -0.81 -8.07
CA TRP A 52 4.64 -1.70 -6.96
C TRP A 52 6.12 -1.52 -6.62
N ALA A 53 6.96 -1.20 -7.60
CA ALA A 53 8.38 -0.91 -7.37
C ALA A 53 8.57 0.37 -6.57
N ASP A 54 7.86 1.47 -6.91
CA ASP A 54 7.89 2.72 -6.12
C ASP A 54 7.44 2.51 -4.68
N PHE A 55 6.39 1.70 -4.49
CA PHE A 55 5.90 1.39 -3.15
C PHE A 55 6.92 0.56 -2.36
N ALA A 56 7.57 -0.42 -3.00
CA ALA A 56 8.61 -1.22 -2.37
C ALA A 56 9.82 -0.37 -1.96
N GLU A 57 10.31 0.52 -2.83
CA GLU A 57 11.40 1.46 -2.52
C GLU A 57 11.03 2.34 -1.33
N ALA A 58 9.82 2.92 -1.34
CA ALA A 58 9.36 3.74 -0.22
C ALA A 58 9.28 2.97 1.11
N ILE A 59 8.96 1.67 1.07
CA ILE A 59 9.01 0.80 2.26
C ILE A 59 10.45 0.62 2.74
N MET A 60 11.39 0.34 1.80
CA MET A 60 12.81 0.19 2.19
C MET A 60 13.35 1.45 2.85
N ASP A 61 13.07 2.62 2.26
CA ASP A 61 13.47 3.92 2.80
C ASP A 61 12.86 4.18 4.17
N GLU A 62 11.53 3.99 4.32
CA GLU A 62 10.83 4.31 5.56
C GLU A 62 11.24 3.41 6.74
N PHE A 63 11.63 2.17 6.46
CA PHE A 63 12.10 1.22 7.49
C PHE A 63 13.63 1.14 7.61
N GLY A 64 14.38 1.93 6.82
CA GLY A 64 15.85 1.93 6.82
C GLY A 64 16.45 0.59 6.42
N LEU A 65 15.84 -0.09 5.44
CA LEU A 65 16.30 -1.40 4.94
C LEU A 65 17.27 -1.20 3.78
N SER A 66 18.37 -1.94 3.78
CA SER A 66 19.41 -1.89 2.74
C SER A 66 19.09 -2.71 1.49
N CYS A 67 17.96 -3.44 1.49
CA CYS A 67 17.56 -4.28 0.38
C CYS A 67 17.25 -3.44 -0.87
N ARG A 68 17.90 -3.76 -1.99
CA ARG A 68 17.75 -3.05 -3.26
C ARG A 68 16.54 -3.57 -4.03
N VAL A 69 15.70 -2.67 -4.51
CA VAL A 69 14.58 -3.00 -5.39
C VAL A 69 15.07 -3.05 -6.84
N LEU A 70 14.95 -4.21 -7.47
CA LEU A 70 15.21 -4.42 -8.89
C LEU A 70 13.89 -4.32 -9.65
N ARG A 71 13.74 -3.28 -10.46
CA ARG A 71 12.54 -3.04 -11.26
C ARG A 71 12.47 -4.02 -12.42
N CYS A 72 11.33 -4.66 -12.61
CA CYS A 72 11.10 -5.57 -13.73
C CYS A 72 9.71 -5.33 -14.35
N SER A 73 9.53 -5.75 -15.60
CA SER A 73 8.20 -5.73 -16.22
C SER A 73 7.35 -6.90 -15.76
N THR A 74 6.00 -6.75 -15.88
CA THR A 74 5.05 -7.85 -15.68
C THR A 74 5.43 -9.09 -16.49
N GLN A 75 5.87 -8.92 -17.74
CA GLN A 75 6.27 -10.04 -18.58
C GLN A 75 7.51 -10.77 -18.04
N GLN A 76 8.52 -10.02 -17.58
CA GLN A 76 9.71 -10.61 -16.96
C GLN A 76 9.35 -11.37 -15.68
N TRP A 77 8.46 -10.81 -14.86
CA TRP A 77 7.97 -11.46 -13.65
C TRP A 77 7.24 -12.77 -13.97
N LEU A 78 6.31 -12.78 -14.92
CA LEU A 78 5.54 -13.96 -15.31
C LEU A 78 6.43 -15.07 -15.87
N ASN A 79 7.48 -14.71 -16.61
CA ASN A 79 8.44 -15.70 -17.16
C ASN A 79 9.19 -16.47 -16.05
N THR A 80 9.43 -15.82 -14.91
CA THR A 80 10.15 -16.42 -13.77
C THR A 80 9.22 -17.00 -12.71
N HIS A 81 7.93 -16.66 -12.75
CA HIS A 81 6.92 -17.12 -11.80
C HIS A 81 5.70 -17.71 -12.53
N PRO A 82 5.86 -18.90 -13.14
CA PRO A 82 4.76 -19.54 -13.87
C PRO A 82 3.57 -19.83 -12.95
N GLY A 83 2.35 -19.61 -13.47
CA GLY A 83 1.12 -19.76 -12.70
C GLY A 83 0.67 -18.50 -11.95
N THR A 84 1.43 -17.41 -11.98
CA THR A 84 0.99 -16.11 -11.45
C THR A 84 -0.09 -15.52 -12.36
N ALA A 85 -1.18 -15.02 -11.76
CA ALA A 85 -2.24 -14.34 -12.52
C ALA A 85 -1.74 -13.02 -13.11
N GLN A 86 -2.06 -12.77 -14.37
CA GLN A 86 -1.82 -11.48 -14.99
C GLN A 86 -2.68 -10.41 -14.33
N ARG A 87 -2.05 -9.29 -13.93
CA ARG A 87 -2.70 -8.15 -13.31
C ARG A 87 -2.85 -7.02 -14.32
N PRO A 88 -3.88 -6.15 -14.18
CA PRO A 88 -4.00 -4.95 -15.00
C PRO A 88 -2.78 -4.04 -14.81
N ALA A 89 -2.37 -3.35 -15.89
CA ALA A 89 -1.32 -2.34 -15.80
C ALA A 89 -1.76 -1.10 -15.00
N PHE A 90 -3.06 -0.83 -14.97
CA PHE A 90 -3.64 0.31 -14.24
C PHE A 90 -4.86 -0.16 -13.44
N SER A 91 -4.80 0.00 -12.12
CA SER A 91 -5.84 -0.40 -11.16
C SER A 91 -6.14 0.68 -10.13
N SER A 92 -5.77 1.94 -10.42
CA SER A 92 -6.09 3.08 -9.57
C SER A 92 -7.60 3.32 -9.53
N LEU A 93 -8.12 3.69 -8.36
CA LEU A 93 -9.53 3.96 -8.11
C LEU A 93 -9.76 5.42 -7.73
N ASP A 94 -10.85 6.00 -8.21
CA ASP A 94 -11.26 7.35 -7.83
C ASP A 94 -12.21 7.30 -6.63
N ASN A 95 -11.87 8.07 -5.59
CA ASN A 95 -12.65 8.24 -4.38
C ASN A 95 -13.70 9.38 -4.48
N ALA A 96 -14.10 9.77 -5.68
CA ALA A 96 -14.99 10.92 -5.91
C ALA A 96 -16.27 10.83 -5.07
N LYS A 97 -16.94 9.68 -5.08
CA LYS A 97 -18.16 9.47 -4.29
C LYS A 97 -17.92 9.69 -2.80
N LEU A 98 -16.84 9.15 -2.24
CA LEU A 98 -16.48 9.29 -0.84
C LEU A 98 -16.27 10.76 -0.46
N ARG A 99 -15.56 11.51 -1.29
CA ARG A 99 -15.30 12.95 -1.07
C ARG A 99 -16.57 13.79 -1.18
N TYR A 100 -17.39 13.58 -2.20
CA TYR A 100 -18.52 14.46 -2.49
C TYR A 100 -19.74 14.17 -1.61
N GLU A 101 -20.05 12.90 -1.33
CA GLU A 101 -21.22 12.53 -0.55
C GLU A 101 -20.95 12.55 0.96
N LEU A 102 -19.82 12.02 1.42
CA LEU A 102 -19.52 11.88 2.85
C LEU A 102 -18.50 12.90 3.38
N ARG A 103 -17.87 13.70 2.51
CA ARG A 103 -16.81 14.64 2.90
C ARG A 103 -15.60 13.96 3.56
N VAL A 104 -15.40 12.69 3.26
CA VAL A 104 -14.27 11.91 3.76
C VAL A 104 -13.15 11.96 2.72
N GLU A 105 -11.98 12.41 3.14
CA GLU A 105 -10.78 12.44 2.33
C GLU A 105 -9.77 11.41 2.85
N MET A 106 -9.37 10.51 1.96
CA MET A 106 -8.29 9.58 2.25
C MET A 106 -6.95 10.31 2.17
N ARG A 107 -6.02 10.01 3.09
CA ARG A 107 -4.68 10.63 3.06
C ARG A 107 -3.84 10.12 1.89
N PRO A 108 -2.76 10.83 1.50
CA PRO A 108 -1.79 10.35 0.53
C PRO A 108 -1.13 9.04 1.01
N TRP A 109 -0.88 8.11 0.08
CA TRP A 109 -0.32 6.80 0.42
C TRP A 109 1.06 6.87 1.11
N ARG A 110 1.89 7.87 0.77
CA ARG A 110 3.19 8.07 1.44
C ARG A 110 3.03 8.45 2.91
N ASP A 111 2.05 9.29 3.23
CA ASP A 111 1.77 9.67 4.62
C ASP A 111 1.13 8.51 5.39
N ALA A 112 0.32 7.70 4.71
CA ALA A 112 -0.23 6.47 5.26
C ALA A 112 0.88 5.44 5.57
N LEU A 113 1.88 5.31 4.70
CA LEU A 113 3.06 4.46 4.92
C LEU A 113 3.88 4.94 6.12
N LYS A 114 4.15 6.25 6.23
CA LYS A 114 4.87 6.84 7.37
C LYS A 114 4.14 6.58 8.69
N ALA A 115 2.81 6.76 8.72
CA ALA A 115 2.00 6.49 9.90
C ALA A 115 2.06 5.00 10.30
N PHE A 116 1.98 4.10 9.33
CA PHE A 116 2.13 2.66 9.56
C PHE A 116 3.51 2.31 10.12
N ALA A 117 4.57 2.86 9.54
CA ALA A 117 5.93 2.60 10.03
C ALA A 117 6.15 3.14 11.45
N ALA A 118 5.58 4.30 11.77
CA ALA A 118 5.63 4.86 13.13
C ALA A 118 4.90 3.97 14.13
N GLN A 119 3.75 3.41 13.75
CA GLN A 119 3.02 2.45 14.59
C GLN A 119 3.84 1.18 14.82
N CYS A 120 4.42 0.59 13.78
CA CYS A 120 5.27 -0.59 13.90
C CYS A 120 6.50 -0.38 14.81
N ARG A 121 7.10 0.82 14.79
CA ARG A 121 8.21 1.17 15.69
C ARG A 121 7.75 1.17 17.14
N LYS A 122 6.63 1.84 17.46
CA LYS A 122 6.05 1.87 18.81
C LYS A 122 5.71 0.48 19.36
N GLU A 123 5.12 -0.38 18.53
CA GLU A 123 4.75 -1.75 18.93
C GLU A 123 5.99 -2.60 19.27
N ARG A 124 7.11 -2.41 18.56
CA ARG A 124 8.38 -3.07 18.88
C ARG A 124 8.94 -2.60 20.20
N GLU A 125 8.99 -1.29 20.43
CA GLU A 125 9.47 -0.70 21.68
C GLU A 125 8.63 -1.17 22.89
N CYS A 126 7.31 -1.27 22.74
CA CYS A 126 6.43 -1.80 23.78
C CYS A 126 6.59 -3.33 24.01
N GLY A 127 6.88 -4.09 22.94
CA GLY A 127 7.07 -5.56 23.03
C GLY A 127 8.40 -5.98 23.66
N GLU A 128 9.44 -5.14 23.57
CA GLU A 128 10.75 -5.39 24.20
C GLU A 128 10.78 -5.05 25.70
N GLY A 129 9.76 -4.33 26.20
CA GLY A 129 9.63 -3.95 27.61
C GLY A 129 8.96 -4.99 28.53
N ILE A 130 8.56 -6.15 28.01
CA ILE A 130 7.93 -7.23 28.78
C ILE A 130 8.86 -8.46 28.71
N GLN A 131 9.96 -8.43 29.47
CA GLN A 131 10.77 -9.58 29.85
C GLN A 131 10.87 -9.66 31.37
#